data_1957e07305c3ea969d895b1cb3221f03
#
_entry.id   1957e07305c3ea969d895b1cb3221f03
#
_cell.length_a   1.000
_cell.length_b   1.000
_cell.length_c   1.000
_cell.angle_alpha   90.00
_cell.angle_beta   90.00
_cell.angle_gamma   90.00
#
_symmetry.space_group_name_H-M   'P 1'
#
loop_
_entity.id
_entity.type
_entity.pdbx_description
1 polymer ?
#
loop_
_entity_poly.entity_id
_entity_poly.type
_entity_poly.pdbx_seq_one_letter_code
_entity_poly.pdbx_strand_id
1 'polypeptide(L)'
;MDGPTVAEIVEARARLGDRVVATPVWRWQARDLAALVGADTEVILKLELFQYTGSFKPRGALTVMLDLDADALALGVTAVSAGNH
;
A
#
# COMPACT_ATOMS: atom_id res chain seq x y z
N MET A 1 -16.35 13.74 -5.07
CA MET A 1 -15.78 12.45 -5.52
C MET A 1 -15.66 11.53 -4.32
N ASP A 2 -16.27 10.40 -4.41
CA ASP A 2 -16.20 9.42 -3.33
C ASP A 2 -14.94 8.56 -3.47
N GLY A 3 -14.32 8.27 -2.35
CA GLY A 3 -13.21 7.34 -2.32
C GLY A 3 -13.68 5.89 -2.51
N PRO A 4 -12.75 4.92 -2.51
CA PRO A 4 -13.11 3.53 -2.65
C PRO A 4 -13.91 3.04 -1.44
N THR A 5 -14.79 2.08 -1.67
CA THR A 5 -15.51 1.41 -0.60
C THR A 5 -14.62 0.33 0.03
N VAL A 6 -14.98 -0.11 1.25
CA VAL A 6 -14.28 -1.23 1.89
C VAL A 6 -14.36 -2.50 1.02
N ALA A 7 -15.52 -2.74 0.38
CA ALA A 7 -15.69 -3.89 -0.50
C ALA A 7 -14.71 -3.83 -1.68
N GLU A 8 -14.53 -2.66 -2.28
CA GLU A 8 -13.58 -2.48 -3.39
C GLU A 8 -12.14 -2.71 -2.92
N ILE A 9 -11.79 -2.28 -1.72
CA ILE A 9 -10.46 -2.50 -1.14
C ILE A 9 -10.22 -4.00 -0.90
N VAL A 10 -11.20 -4.70 -0.35
CA VAL A 10 -11.12 -6.15 -0.11
C VAL A 10 -10.96 -6.90 -1.43
N GLU A 11 -11.69 -6.50 -2.46
CA GLU A 11 -11.58 -7.09 -3.79
C GLU A 11 -10.19 -6.87 -4.39
N ALA A 12 -9.66 -5.64 -4.29
CA ALA A 12 -8.30 -5.34 -4.76
C ALA A 12 -7.26 -6.18 -4.04
N ARG A 13 -7.40 -6.34 -2.73
CA ARG A 13 -6.52 -7.19 -1.93
C ARG A 13 -6.54 -8.64 -2.42
N ALA A 14 -7.72 -9.16 -2.71
CA ALA A 14 -7.87 -10.53 -3.22
C ALA A 14 -7.19 -10.69 -4.58
N ARG A 15 -7.31 -9.69 -5.46
CA ARG A 15 -6.65 -9.72 -6.78
C ARG A 15 -5.14 -9.66 -6.67
N LEU A 16 -4.60 -8.89 -5.75
CA LEU A 16 -3.16 -8.82 -5.52
C LEU A 16 -2.62 -10.16 -5.01
N GLY A 17 -3.35 -10.82 -4.13
CA GLY A 17 -2.99 -12.13 -3.60
C GLY A 17 -1.57 -12.14 -3.03
N ASP A 18 -0.77 -13.11 -3.45
CA ASP A 18 0.61 -13.26 -3.02
C ASP A 18 1.62 -12.47 -3.86
N ARG A 19 1.15 -11.63 -4.78
CA ARG A 19 2.02 -10.72 -5.54
C ARG A 19 2.64 -9.64 -4.68
N VAL A 20 2.07 -9.40 -3.50
CA VAL A 20 2.60 -8.48 -2.51
C VAL A 20 2.78 -9.21 -1.18
N VAL A 21 3.69 -8.71 -0.36
CA VAL A 21 3.92 -9.27 0.98
C VAL A 21 2.82 -8.79 1.92
N ALA A 22 2.30 -9.69 2.75
CA ALA A 22 1.44 -9.32 3.88
C ALA A 22 2.34 -8.73 4.97
N THR A 23 2.64 -7.44 4.86
CA THR A 23 3.59 -6.79 5.75
C THR A 23 3.07 -6.71 7.17
N PRO A 24 3.98 -6.77 8.18
CA PRO A 24 3.56 -6.71 9.58
C PRO A 24 3.07 -5.31 9.96
N VAL A 25 2.31 -5.28 11.04
CA VAL A 25 1.92 -4.04 11.70
C VAL A 25 2.66 -3.95 13.04
N TRP A 26 2.93 -2.72 13.46
CA TRP A 26 3.68 -2.46 14.67
C TRP A 26 2.98 -1.35 15.46
N ARG A 27 2.69 -1.61 16.72
CA ARG A 27 2.18 -0.57 17.59
C ARG A 27 3.35 0.30 18.05
N TRP A 28 3.32 1.56 17.67
CA TRP A 28 4.41 2.49 18.01
C TRP A 28 4.26 3.00 19.43
N GLN A 29 5.27 2.77 20.25
CA GLN A 29 5.30 3.14 21.67
C GLN A 29 6.54 3.98 21.97
N ALA A 30 6.63 5.15 21.35
CA ALA A 30 7.72 6.08 21.63
C ALA A 30 7.43 6.85 22.94
N ARG A 31 8.49 7.20 23.66
CA ARG A 31 8.39 7.85 24.96
C ARG A 31 7.52 9.12 24.94
N ASP A 32 7.70 9.95 23.92
CA ASP A 32 7.02 11.24 23.84
C ASP A 32 5.79 11.23 22.95
N LEU A 33 5.37 10.05 22.50
CA LEU A 33 4.27 9.93 21.55
C LEU A 33 2.94 10.42 22.14
N ALA A 34 2.68 10.07 23.39
CA ALA A 34 1.44 10.47 24.06
C ALA A 34 1.31 12.00 24.16
N ALA A 35 2.42 12.71 24.31
CA ALA A 35 2.43 14.17 24.36
C ALA A 35 2.06 14.79 23.00
N LEU A 36 2.38 14.10 21.92
CA LEU A 36 2.13 14.60 20.56
C LEU A 36 0.71 14.28 20.06
N VAL A 37 0.18 13.11 20.39
CA VAL A 37 -1.09 12.63 19.81
C VAL A 37 -2.17 12.39 20.85
N GLY A 38 -1.86 12.52 22.15
CA GLY A 38 -2.78 12.25 23.24
C GLY A 38 -2.64 10.83 23.78
N ALA A 39 -2.89 10.67 25.08
CA ALA A 39 -2.72 9.40 25.77
C ALA A 39 -3.67 8.30 25.30
N ASP A 40 -4.84 8.71 24.78
CA ASP A 40 -5.87 7.78 24.31
C ASP A 40 -5.75 7.46 22.81
N THR A 41 -4.73 7.99 22.15
CA THR A 41 -4.51 7.75 20.71
C THR A 41 -3.50 6.62 20.54
N GLU A 42 -3.87 5.65 19.74
CA GLU A 42 -3.01 4.53 19.37
C GLU A 42 -2.46 4.76 17.96
N VAL A 43 -1.15 4.61 17.78
CA VAL A 43 -0.51 4.75 16.48
C VAL A 43 -0.01 3.40 16.03
N ILE A 44 -0.53 2.92 14.91
CA ILE A 44 -0.18 1.64 14.33
C ILE A 44 0.56 1.91 13.02
N LEU A 45 1.75 1.33 12.88
CA LEU A 45 2.55 1.43 11.67
C LEU A 45 2.39 0.14 10.86
N LYS A 46 2.04 0.28 9.59
CA LYS A 46 2.13 -0.83 8.67
C LYS A 46 3.50 -0.77 7.99
N LEU A 47 4.33 -1.78 8.22
CA LEU A 47 5.75 -1.72 7.88
C LEU A 47 5.98 -2.10 6.40
N GLU A 48 5.62 -1.20 5.50
CA GLU A 48 5.77 -1.40 4.06
C GLU A 48 7.24 -1.32 3.59
N LEU A 49 8.16 -1.01 4.49
CA LEU A 49 9.59 -1.15 4.18
C LEU A 49 9.97 -2.63 3.91
N PHE A 50 9.16 -3.57 4.40
CA PHE A 50 9.35 -5.00 4.14
C PHE A 50 8.64 -5.48 2.88
N GLN A 51 7.93 -4.59 2.19
CA GLN A 51 7.29 -4.92 0.91
C GLN A 51 8.37 -5.13 -0.16
N TYR A 52 8.02 -5.84 -1.23
CA TYR A 52 8.87 -5.86 -2.42
C TYR A 52 9.16 -4.42 -2.85
N THR A 53 10.35 -4.11 -3.24
CA THR A 53 10.85 -2.76 -3.55
C THR A 53 10.99 -1.82 -2.35
N GLY A 54 10.65 -2.25 -1.14
CA GLY A 54 10.87 -1.47 0.08
C GLY A 54 9.89 -0.33 0.32
N SER A 55 8.75 -0.30 -0.39
CA SER A 55 7.73 0.72 -0.20
C SER A 55 6.33 0.18 -0.51
N PHE A 56 5.29 0.99 -0.26
CA PHE A 56 3.91 0.62 -0.55
C PHE A 56 3.57 0.64 -2.05
N LYS A 57 4.43 1.16 -2.88
CA LYS A 57 4.17 1.39 -4.32
C LYS A 57 3.72 0.15 -5.11
N PRO A 58 4.25 -1.07 -4.85
CA PRO A 58 3.80 -2.25 -5.59
C PRO A 58 2.30 -2.51 -5.49
N ARG A 59 1.65 -2.14 -4.40
CA ARG A 59 0.21 -2.36 -4.23
C ARG A 59 -0.60 -1.64 -5.31
N GLY A 60 -0.37 -0.35 -5.47
CA GLY A 60 -1.05 0.44 -6.50
C GLY A 60 -0.60 0.09 -7.91
N ALA A 61 0.69 -0.06 -8.11
CA ALA A 61 1.24 -0.36 -9.42
C ALA A 61 0.70 -1.68 -9.97
N LEU A 62 0.70 -2.74 -9.17
CA LEU A 62 0.17 -4.04 -9.59
C LEU A 62 -1.34 -4.00 -9.80
N THR A 63 -2.08 -3.27 -8.96
CA THR A 63 -3.52 -3.12 -9.12
C THR A 63 -3.85 -2.52 -10.48
N VAL A 64 -3.12 -1.48 -10.90
CA VAL A 64 -3.29 -0.87 -12.22
C VAL A 64 -2.89 -1.85 -13.33
N MET A 65 -1.74 -2.50 -13.19
CA MET A 65 -1.23 -3.42 -14.22
C MET A 65 -2.15 -4.62 -14.43
N LEU A 66 -2.76 -5.14 -13.37
CA LEU A 66 -3.69 -6.27 -13.46
C LEU A 66 -4.99 -5.90 -14.17
N ASP A 67 -5.32 -4.61 -14.27
CA ASP A 67 -6.49 -4.13 -15.01
C ASP A 67 -6.21 -3.89 -16.50
N LEU A 68 -4.95 -3.90 -16.92
CA LEU A 68 -4.61 -3.67 -18.31
C LEU A 68 -4.95 -4.91 -19.15
N ASP A 69 -5.47 -4.66 -20.35
CA ASP A 69 -5.71 -5.76 -21.31
C ASP A 69 -4.40 -6.21 -21.97
N ALA A 70 -4.47 -7.29 -22.75
CA ALA A 70 -3.29 -7.87 -23.38
C ALA A 70 -2.62 -6.90 -24.36
N ASP A 71 -3.41 -6.10 -25.07
CA ASP A 71 -2.87 -5.14 -26.04
C ASP A 71 -2.11 -4.03 -25.36
N ALA A 72 -2.66 -3.49 -24.25
CA ALA A 72 -2.01 -2.47 -23.45
C ALA A 72 -0.72 -2.99 -22.83
N LEU A 73 -0.72 -4.22 -22.31
CA LEU A 73 0.46 -4.84 -21.72
C LEU A 73 1.57 -5.06 -22.77
N ALA A 74 1.19 -5.41 -24.00
CA ALA A 74 2.16 -5.60 -25.07
C ALA A 74 2.89 -4.32 -25.45
N LEU A 75 2.26 -3.15 -25.25
CA LEU A 75 2.89 -1.84 -25.48
C LEU A 75 3.85 -1.44 -24.35
N GLY A 76 3.77 -2.13 -23.21
CA GLY A 76 4.60 -1.83 -22.05
C GLY A 76 4.03 -0.75 -21.16
N VAL A 77 4.74 -0.46 -20.08
CA VAL A 77 4.35 0.55 -19.09
C VAL A 77 5.52 1.45 -18.78
N THR A 78 5.22 2.69 -18.38
CA THR A 78 6.21 3.63 -17.87
C THR A 78 5.76 4.14 -16.51
N ALA A 79 6.71 4.63 -15.73
CA ALA A 79 6.40 5.17 -14.42
C ALA A 79 7.27 6.38 -14.12
N VAL A 80 6.73 7.25 -13.27
CA VAL A 80 7.45 8.42 -12.78
C VAL A 80 7.12 8.61 -11.30
N SER A 81 8.10 9.09 -10.53
CA SER A 81 7.93 9.31 -9.11
C SER A 81 8.77 10.50 -8.66
N ALA A 82 8.27 11.20 -7.65
CA ALA A 82 9.01 12.28 -7.01
C ALA A 82 9.92 11.76 -5.88
N GLY A 83 9.90 10.47 -5.58
CA GLY A 83 10.66 9.88 -4.48
C GLY A 83 10.70 8.37 -4.51
N ASN A 84 9.99 7.71 -3.63
CA ASN A 84 10.04 6.27 -3.37
C ASN A 84 9.41 5.41 -4.47
N HIS A 85 9.93 5.48 -5.64
CA HIS A 85 9.38 4.65 -6.72
C HIS A 85 10.13 3.32 -6.90
#